data_9b611fe636d0dd65631d4a71d6ac5566
#
_entry.id   9b611fe636d0dd65631d4a71d6ac5566
#
_cell.length_a   1.000
_cell.length_b   1.000
_cell.length_c   1.000
_cell.angle_alpha   90.00
_cell.angle_beta   90.00
_cell.angle_gamma   90.00
#
_symmetry.space_group_name_H-M   'P 1'
#
loop_
_entity.id
_entity.type
_entity.pdbx_description
1 polymer ?
#
loop_
_entity_poly.entity_id
_entity_poly.type
_entity_poly.pdbx_seq_one_letter_code
_entity_poly.pdbx_strand_id
1 'polypeptide(L)'
;MTTAQTSSYTPGRTERWYGWADTIGYVAVLNALVLAFTVVGGVVLGFAPAVAAAAACSRGRIRGDAQPLLRTFASTWRGQLRRANLLQAPGWLLLTILGLNLTAFWGEPGRTALVVALVAAAALTVTHQLLVITMDAHYDLRARDCLRLAFAFALRFPGVPLLLAATTTLVAAVTAWLPGLLPTVSIGVWLYLCTALCLSFFAANDRQVEADPSSTTV
;
A
#
# COMPACT_ATOMS: atom_id res chain seq x y z
N MET A 1 -35.65 -11.84 -33.60
CA MET A 1 -35.08 -10.85 -32.65
C MET A 1 -35.31 -11.36 -31.25
N THR A 2 -34.32 -12.04 -30.67
CA THR A 2 -34.38 -12.65 -29.34
C THR A 2 -33.74 -11.64 -28.38
N THR A 3 -34.54 -10.93 -27.61
CA THR A 3 -34.07 -10.04 -26.55
C THR A 3 -33.46 -10.87 -25.42
N ALA A 4 -32.14 -10.86 -25.33
CA ALA A 4 -31.42 -11.42 -24.19
C ALA A 4 -31.78 -10.59 -22.94
N GLN A 5 -32.61 -11.15 -22.07
CA GLN A 5 -32.83 -10.64 -20.72
C GLN A 5 -31.53 -10.78 -19.95
N THR A 6 -30.78 -9.69 -19.76
CA THR A 6 -29.72 -9.59 -18.75
C THR A 6 -30.40 -9.61 -17.38
N SER A 7 -30.55 -10.81 -16.81
CA SER A 7 -30.94 -11.00 -15.42
C SER A 7 -29.87 -10.31 -14.54
N SER A 8 -30.24 -9.21 -13.90
CA SER A 8 -29.45 -8.56 -12.86
C SER A 8 -29.42 -9.47 -11.64
N TYR A 9 -28.43 -10.36 -11.58
CA TYR A 9 -28.19 -11.23 -10.44
C TYR A 9 -27.74 -10.36 -9.25
N THR A 10 -28.59 -10.20 -8.26
CA THR A 10 -28.24 -9.61 -6.98
C THR A 10 -27.71 -10.72 -6.06
N PRO A 11 -26.43 -10.69 -5.67
CA PRO A 11 -25.85 -11.74 -4.82
C PRO A 11 -26.64 -11.88 -3.51
N GLY A 12 -27.01 -13.09 -3.18
CA GLY A 12 -27.75 -13.43 -1.97
C GLY A 12 -26.95 -13.09 -0.70
N ARG A 13 -27.66 -12.93 0.42
CA ARG A 13 -27.05 -12.58 1.72
C ARG A 13 -25.93 -13.55 2.12
N THR A 14 -26.08 -14.83 1.84
CA THR A 14 -25.09 -15.89 2.07
C THR A 14 -23.81 -15.70 1.24
N GLU A 15 -23.93 -15.37 -0.02
CA GLU A 15 -22.78 -15.15 -0.93
C GLU A 15 -21.95 -13.94 -0.51
N ARG A 16 -22.60 -12.91 0.02
CA ARG A 16 -21.91 -11.75 0.60
C ARG A 16 -21.05 -12.13 1.80
N TRP A 17 -21.55 -12.99 2.69
CA TRP A 17 -20.80 -13.49 3.84
C TRP A 17 -19.59 -14.35 3.42
N TYR A 18 -19.77 -15.22 2.43
CA TYR A 18 -18.65 -16.00 1.87
C TYR A 18 -17.58 -15.11 1.25
N GLY A 19 -17.96 -14.05 0.52
CA GLY A 19 -17.02 -13.08 -0.04
C GLY A 19 -16.21 -12.32 1.03
N TRP A 20 -16.86 -11.95 2.14
CA TRP A 20 -16.16 -11.33 3.28
C TRP A 20 -15.20 -12.31 3.96
N ALA A 21 -15.64 -13.53 4.24
CA ALA A 21 -14.82 -14.56 4.87
C ALA A 21 -13.58 -14.90 4.01
N ASP A 22 -13.76 -15.02 2.70
CA ASP A 22 -12.69 -15.26 1.75
C ASP A 22 -11.67 -14.10 1.70
N THR A 23 -12.15 -12.85 1.76
CA THR A 23 -11.28 -11.67 1.82
C THR A 23 -10.51 -11.60 3.13
N ILE A 24 -11.13 -11.88 4.26
CA ILE A 24 -10.48 -11.92 5.58
C ILE A 24 -9.42 -13.02 5.61
N GLY A 25 -9.75 -14.22 5.12
CA GLY A 25 -8.80 -15.33 5.02
C GLY A 25 -7.59 -14.98 4.15
N TYR A 26 -7.84 -14.38 2.99
CA TYR A 26 -6.76 -13.90 2.10
C TYR A 26 -5.83 -12.90 2.81
N VAL A 27 -6.39 -11.90 3.47
CA VAL A 27 -5.62 -10.86 4.15
C VAL A 27 -4.83 -11.42 5.34
N ALA A 28 -5.39 -12.40 6.07
CA ALA A 28 -4.68 -13.09 7.14
C ALA A 28 -3.47 -13.89 6.62
N VAL A 29 -3.64 -14.62 5.52
CA VAL A 29 -2.53 -15.34 4.88
C VAL A 29 -1.49 -14.35 4.34
N LEU A 30 -1.92 -13.26 3.71
CA LEU A 30 -1.04 -12.21 3.23
C LEU A 30 -0.21 -11.60 4.38
N ASN A 31 -0.83 -11.33 5.53
CA ASN A 31 -0.15 -10.84 6.73
C ASN A 31 0.93 -11.82 7.21
N ALA A 32 0.59 -13.10 7.31
CA ALA A 32 1.54 -14.15 7.70
C ALA A 32 2.73 -14.24 6.73
N LEU A 33 2.49 -14.13 5.42
CA LEU A 33 3.54 -14.11 4.41
C LEU A 33 4.45 -12.89 4.55
N VAL A 34 3.88 -11.69 4.74
CA VAL A 34 4.69 -10.47 4.95
C VAL A 34 5.59 -10.64 6.16
N LEU A 35 5.07 -11.11 7.30
CA LEU A 35 5.86 -11.31 8.51
C LEU A 35 6.94 -12.38 8.31
N ALA A 36 6.58 -13.54 7.77
CA ALA A 36 7.52 -14.64 7.55
C ALA A 36 8.67 -14.24 6.61
N PHE A 37 8.37 -13.62 5.46
CA PHE A 37 9.38 -13.21 4.49
C PHE A 37 10.18 -12.00 4.95
N THR A 38 9.63 -11.15 5.82
CA THR A 38 10.37 -10.08 6.49
C THR A 38 11.46 -10.67 7.39
N VAL A 39 11.11 -11.69 8.20
CA VAL A 39 12.09 -12.37 9.07
C VAL A 39 13.12 -13.12 8.24
N VAL A 40 12.71 -13.87 7.22
CA VAL A 40 13.61 -14.60 6.31
C VAL A 40 14.61 -13.67 5.62
N GLY A 41 14.20 -12.45 5.28
CA GLY A 41 15.07 -11.43 4.67
C GLY A 41 15.93 -10.63 5.65
N GLY A 42 15.97 -10.99 6.94
CA GLY A 42 16.75 -10.30 7.98
C GLY A 42 16.10 -8.99 8.46
N VAL A 43 14.78 -8.95 8.52
CA VAL A 43 13.90 -7.85 8.96
C VAL A 43 14.03 -6.59 8.11
N VAL A 44 15.15 -5.90 8.16
CA VAL A 44 15.37 -4.61 7.44
C VAL A 44 15.34 -4.81 5.92
N LEU A 45 16.10 -5.77 5.39
CA LEU A 45 16.18 -6.05 3.95
C LEU A 45 14.99 -6.88 3.44
N GLY A 46 14.30 -7.60 4.34
CA GLY A 46 13.16 -8.44 4.00
C GLY A 46 11.85 -7.67 3.90
N PHE A 47 11.68 -6.57 4.66
CA PHE A 47 10.41 -5.85 4.77
C PHE A 47 10.00 -5.16 3.46
N ALA A 48 10.89 -4.38 2.85
CA ALA A 48 10.59 -3.66 1.61
C ALA A 48 10.13 -4.59 0.47
N PRO A 49 10.84 -5.68 0.14
CA PRO A 49 10.38 -6.62 -0.88
C PRO A 49 9.13 -7.41 -0.44
N ALA A 50 8.90 -7.64 0.87
CA ALA A 50 7.66 -8.28 1.34
C ALA A 50 6.44 -7.38 1.12
N VAL A 51 6.56 -6.08 1.37
CA VAL A 51 5.51 -5.10 1.08
C VAL A 51 5.26 -5.00 -0.43
N ALA A 52 6.31 -4.97 -1.26
CA ALA A 52 6.18 -4.97 -2.72
C ALA A 52 5.48 -6.24 -3.24
N ALA A 53 5.83 -7.42 -2.70
CA ALA A 53 5.17 -8.68 -3.03
C ALA A 53 3.69 -8.69 -2.61
N ALA A 54 3.38 -8.16 -1.42
CA ALA A 54 2.01 -8.03 -0.94
C ALA A 54 1.17 -7.09 -1.81
N ALA A 55 1.71 -5.95 -2.24
CA ALA A 55 1.05 -5.03 -3.16
C ALA A 55 0.78 -5.69 -4.52
N ALA A 56 1.74 -6.43 -5.07
CA ALA A 56 1.58 -7.15 -6.32
C ALA A 56 0.51 -8.26 -6.24
N CYS A 57 0.49 -9.04 -5.15
CA CYS A 57 -0.52 -10.07 -4.91
C CYS A 57 -1.91 -9.45 -4.71
N SER A 58 -2.01 -8.36 -3.94
CA SER A 58 -3.27 -7.63 -3.71
C SER A 58 -3.82 -7.07 -5.01
N ARG A 59 -2.97 -6.51 -5.88
CA ARG A 59 -3.35 -6.06 -7.21
C ARG A 59 -3.90 -7.19 -8.08
N GLY A 60 -3.20 -8.35 -8.13
CA GLY A 60 -3.67 -9.52 -8.86
C GLY A 60 -5.05 -9.96 -8.40
N ARG A 61 -5.27 -10.07 -7.07
CA ARG A 61 -6.58 -10.41 -6.52
C ARG A 61 -7.68 -9.40 -6.86
N ILE A 62 -7.40 -8.10 -6.76
CA ILE A 62 -8.37 -7.04 -7.10
C ILE A 62 -8.75 -7.09 -8.57
N ARG A 63 -7.82 -7.48 -9.45
CA ARG A 63 -8.06 -7.68 -10.89
C ARG A 63 -8.72 -9.00 -11.24
N GLY A 64 -8.88 -9.91 -10.29
CA GLY A 64 -9.47 -11.23 -10.50
C GLY A 64 -8.49 -12.29 -11.02
N ASP A 65 -7.18 -12.05 -10.93
CA ASP A 65 -6.16 -13.00 -11.34
C ASP A 65 -6.07 -14.16 -10.34
N ALA A 66 -6.48 -15.36 -10.76
CA ALA A 66 -6.44 -16.57 -9.94
C ALA A 66 -5.03 -17.19 -9.94
N GLN A 67 -4.09 -16.58 -9.19
CA GLN A 67 -2.73 -17.11 -9.03
C GLN A 67 -2.50 -17.69 -7.63
N PRO A 68 -1.68 -18.76 -7.51
CA PRO A 68 -1.36 -19.33 -6.19
C PRO A 68 -0.56 -18.34 -5.36
N LEU A 69 -1.17 -17.81 -4.30
CA LEU A 69 -0.68 -16.70 -3.49
C LEU A 69 0.76 -16.90 -3.02
N LEU A 70 1.08 -18.04 -2.40
CA LEU A 70 2.42 -18.31 -1.86
C LEU A 70 3.52 -18.30 -2.93
N ARG A 71 3.25 -18.92 -4.08
CA ARG A 71 4.22 -18.99 -5.18
C ARG A 71 4.46 -17.62 -5.80
N THR A 72 3.39 -16.87 -6.04
CA THR A 72 3.46 -15.50 -6.58
C THR A 72 4.17 -14.58 -5.61
N PHE A 73 3.85 -14.65 -4.32
CA PHE A 73 4.51 -13.87 -3.29
C PHE A 73 6.01 -14.15 -3.23
N ALA A 74 6.40 -15.43 -3.13
CA ALA A 74 7.81 -15.83 -3.02
C ALA A 74 8.63 -15.44 -4.25
N SER A 75 8.08 -15.61 -5.47
CA SER A 75 8.76 -15.23 -6.71
C SER A 75 8.92 -13.71 -6.82
N THR A 76 7.88 -12.95 -6.50
CA THR A 76 7.93 -11.47 -6.50
C THR A 76 8.90 -10.96 -5.45
N TRP A 77 8.85 -11.50 -4.23
CA TRP A 77 9.75 -11.14 -3.14
C TRP A 77 11.23 -11.31 -3.55
N ARG A 78 11.59 -12.46 -4.12
CA ARG A 78 12.95 -12.72 -4.60
C ARG A 78 13.37 -11.79 -5.73
N GLY A 79 12.48 -11.55 -6.69
CA GLY A 79 12.76 -10.67 -7.83
C GLY A 79 12.91 -9.19 -7.41
N GLN A 80 12.21 -8.78 -6.35
CA GLN A 80 12.16 -7.39 -5.87
C GLN A 80 13.19 -7.07 -4.77
N LEU A 81 13.97 -8.04 -4.27
CA LEU A 81 14.90 -7.85 -3.16
C LEU A 81 15.79 -6.60 -3.32
N ARG A 82 16.48 -6.47 -4.46
CA ARG A 82 17.35 -5.32 -4.70
C ARG A 82 16.58 -4.05 -5.02
N ARG A 83 15.58 -4.14 -5.91
CA ARG A 83 14.82 -3.00 -6.42
C ARG A 83 13.98 -2.33 -5.32
N ALA A 84 13.21 -3.11 -4.57
CA ALA A 84 12.39 -2.59 -3.49
C ALA A 84 13.23 -1.93 -2.40
N ASN A 85 14.34 -2.53 -2.00
CA ASN A 85 15.23 -1.91 -1.01
C ASN A 85 15.85 -0.60 -1.50
N LEU A 86 16.28 -0.52 -2.77
CA LEU A 86 16.80 0.72 -3.34
C LEU A 86 15.74 1.83 -3.43
N LEU A 87 14.51 1.48 -3.80
CA LEU A 87 13.40 2.44 -3.87
C LEU A 87 13.00 2.94 -2.49
N GLN A 88 13.04 2.07 -1.48
CA GLN A 88 12.61 2.38 -0.13
C GLN A 88 13.71 3.01 0.75
N ALA A 89 14.99 2.84 0.39
CA ALA A 89 16.12 3.31 1.20
C ALA A 89 16.06 4.81 1.57
N PRO A 90 15.72 5.75 0.66
CA PRO A 90 15.63 7.17 1.02
C PRO A 90 14.56 7.44 2.07
N GLY A 91 13.40 6.77 1.96
CA GLY A 91 12.31 6.90 2.92
C GLY A 91 12.65 6.28 4.28
N TRP A 92 13.32 5.13 4.31
CA TRP A 92 13.80 4.52 5.56
C TRP A 92 14.80 5.42 6.28
N LEU A 93 15.76 6.02 5.54
CA LEU A 93 16.70 6.97 6.10
C LEU A 93 15.97 8.17 6.71
N LEU A 94 15.03 8.74 5.97
CA LEU A 94 14.24 9.87 6.46
C LEU A 94 13.40 9.50 7.68
N LEU A 95 12.72 8.34 7.67
CA LEU A 95 11.95 7.87 8.82
C LEU A 95 12.83 7.62 10.06
N THR A 96 14.05 7.12 9.86
CA THR A 96 15.01 6.96 10.97
C THR A 96 15.40 8.32 11.57
N ILE A 97 15.72 9.31 10.73
CA ILE A 97 16.05 10.66 11.18
C ILE A 97 14.85 11.30 11.93
N LEU A 98 13.65 11.20 11.35
CA LEU A 98 12.43 11.71 11.98
C LEU A 98 12.13 11.00 13.30
N GLY A 99 12.31 9.69 13.37
CA GLY A 99 12.12 8.89 14.59
C GLY A 99 13.09 9.28 15.70
N LEU A 100 14.38 9.45 15.39
CA LEU A 100 15.38 9.92 16.34
C LEU A 100 15.05 11.31 16.88
N ASN A 101 14.63 12.25 16.02
CA ASN A 101 14.19 13.56 16.45
C ASN A 101 12.92 13.48 17.31
N LEU A 102 11.97 12.62 16.94
CA LEU A 102 10.75 12.45 17.70
C LEU A 102 11.04 11.91 19.10
N THR A 103 11.93 10.93 19.27
CA THR A 103 12.34 10.43 20.59
C THR A 103 13.08 11.49 21.42
N ALA A 104 13.88 12.34 20.77
CA ALA A 104 14.62 13.40 21.44
C ALA A 104 13.72 14.53 21.98
N PHE A 105 12.64 14.85 21.26
CA PHE A 105 11.77 15.99 21.60
C PHE A 105 10.43 15.58 22.21
N TRP A 106 10.16 14.30 22.35
CA TRP A 106 8.91 13.80 22.94
C TRP A 106 8.80 14.17 24.41
N GLY A 107 7.75 14.88 24.76
CA GLY A 107 7.52 15.31 26.15
C GLY A 107 8.25 16.58 26.58
N GLU A 108 9.11 17.16 25.73
CA GLU A 108 9.80 18.41 26.04
C GLU A 108 8.83 19.63 26.09
N PRO A 109 8.84 20.42 27.15
CA PRO A 109 7.97 21.60 27.27
C PRO A 109 8.20 22.59 26.12
N GLY A 110 7.12 23.13 25.57
CA GLY A 110 7.16 24.12 24.49
C GLY A 110 7.49 23.60 23.09
N ARG A 111 7.71 22.27 22.91
CA ARG A 111 8.06 21.67 21.64
C ARG A 111 6.90 20.94 20.94
N THR A 112 5.68 21.11 21.43
CA THR A 112 4.48 20.42 20.87
C THR A 112 4.32 20.66 19.38
N ALA A 113 4.50 21.88 18.89
CA ALA A 113 4.40 22.19 17.46
C ALA A 113 5.45 21.44 16.61
N LEU A 114 6.68 21.31 17.12
CA LEU A 114 7.75 20.57 16.47
C LEU A 114 7.42 19.06 16.43
N VAL A 115 6.95 18.48 17.53
CA VAL A 115 6.53 17.08 17.60
C VAL A 115 5.41 16.80 16.61
N VAL A 116 4.38 17.66 16.52
CA VAL A 116 3.29 17.54 15.55
C VAL A 116 3.84 17.60 14.11
N ALA A 117 4.75 18.51 13.82
CA ALA A 117 5.38 18.63 12.50
C ALA A 117 6.20 17.37 12.14
N LEU A 118 6.96 16.80 13.08
CA LEU A 118 7.72 15.56 12.88
C LEU A 118 6.80 14.35 12.61
N VAL A 119 5.71 14.23 13.36
CA VAL A 119 4.69 13.18 13.14
C VAL A 119 4.04 13.34 11.77
N ALA A 120 3.67 14.57 11.39
CA ALA A 120 3.11 14.84 10.07
C ALA A 120 4.10 14.50 8.93
N ALA A 121 5.38 14.87 9.09
CA ALA A 121 6.43 14.54 8.13
C ALA A 121 6.65 13.02 8.02
N ALA A 122 6.61 12.29 9.14
CA ALA A 122 6.70 10.83 9.14
C ALA A 122 5.49 10.19 8.43
N ALA A 123 4.28 10.66 8.69
CA ALA A 123 3.06 10.20 8.03
C ALA A 123 3.11 10.43 6.52
N LEU A 124 3.55 11.62 6.07
CA LEU A 124 3.74 11.92 4.65
C LEU A 124 4.80 11.04 4.00
N THR A 125 5.90 10.76 4.72
CA THR A 125 6.95 9.86 4.23
C THR A 125 6.43 8.44 4.05
N VAL A 126 5.69 7.89 5.01
CA VAL A 126 5.06 6.56 4.90
C VAL A 126 4.09 6.52 3.72
N THR A 127 3.26 7.54 3.57
CA THR A 127 2.29 7.66 2.47
C THR A 127 3.00 7.69 1.10
N HIS A 128 4.08 8.47 0.99
CA HIS A 128 4.88 8.51 -0.23
C HIS A 128 5.52 7.15 -0.55
N GLN A 129 6.04 6.45 0.47
CA GLN A 129 6.61 5.11 0.30
C GLN A 129 5.57 4.09 -0.21
N LEU A 130 4.35 4.16 0.29
CA LEU A 130 3.24 3.34 -0.22
C LEU A 130 2.90 3.64 -1.67
N LEU A 131 2.87 4.93 -2.05
CA LEU A 131 2.66 5.34 -3.44
C LEU A 131 3.77 4.81 -4.35
N VAL A 132 5.03 4.93 -3.94
CA VAL A 132 6.19 4.41 -4.70
C VAL A 132 6.06 2.91 -4.94
N ILE A 133 5.74 2.12 -3.89
CA ILE A 133 5.60 0.66 -4.02
C ILE A 133 4.44 0.28 -4.94
N THR A 134 3.30 0.94 -4.78
CA THR A 134 2.11 0.63 -5.59
C THR A 134 2.28 1.07 -7.05
N MET A 135 2.97 2.19 -7.29
CA MET A 135 3.34 2.62 -8.64
C MET A 135 4.35 1.66 -9.28
N ASP A 136 5.37 1.23 -8.55
CA ASP A 136 6.36 0.26 -9.03
C ASP A 136 5.71 -1.09 -9.39
N ALA A 137 4.68 -1.50 -8.63
CA ALA A 137 3.91 -2.69 -8.94
C ALA A 137 2.94 -2.52 -10.12
N HIS A 138 2.57 -1.28 -10.49
CA HIS A 138 1.58 -0.98 -11.52
C HIS A 138 2.18 -0.59 -12.85
N TYR A 139 3.25 0.24 -12.83
CA TYR A 139 3.94 0.76 -14.00
C TYR A 139 5.36 0.19 -14.10
N ASP A 140 5.79 -0.16 -15.31
CA ASP A 140 7.17 -0.61 -15.57
C ASP A 140 8.08 0.62 -15.79
N LEU A 141 8.43 1.28 -14.67
CA LEU A 141 9.21 2.52 -14.67
C LEU A 141 10.64 2.29 -14.16
N ARG A 142 11.55 3.17 -14.54
CA ARG A 142 12.86 3.24 -13.88
C ARG A 142 12.70 3.75 -12.45
N ALA A 143 13.57 3.30 -11.52
CA ALA A 143 13.45 3.64 -10.09
C ALA A 143 13.39 5.16 -9.82
N ARG A 144 14.19 5.97 -10.53
CA ARG A 144 14.19 7.43 -10.40
C ARG A 144 12.88 8.06 -10.86
N ASP A 145 12.33 7.54 -11.96
CA ASP A 145 11.10 8.05 -12.56
C ASP A 145 9.92 7.69 -11.68
N CYS A 146 9.93 6.50 -11.07
CA CYS A 146 8.93 6.07 -10.10
C CYS A 146 8.87 7.00 -8.88
N LEU A 147 10.03 7.36 -8.29
CA LEU A 147 10.10 8.28 -7.15
C LEU A 147 9.58 9.69 -7.52
N ARG A 148 9.98 10.22 -8.67
CA ARG A 148 9.54 11.54 -9.14
C ARG A 148 8.05 11.55 -9.45
N LEU A 149 7.57 10.53 -10.15
CA LEU A 149 6.17 10.43 -10.53
C LEU A 149 5.27 10.25 -9.30
N ALA A 150 5.68 9.46 -8.30
CA ALA A 150 4.94 9.32 -7.05
C ALA A 150 4.81 10.66 -6.31
N PHE A 151 5.88 11.45 -6.29
CA PHE A 151 5.86 12.79 -5.70
C PHE A 151 4.96 13.76 -6.48
N ALA A 152 5.11 13.81 -7.83
CA ALA A 152 4.28 14.64 -8.68
C ALA A 152 2.79 14.26 -8.59
N PHE A 153 2.49 12.97 -8.54
CA PHE A 153 1.14 12.45 -8.37
C PHE A 153 0.52 12.86 -7.03
N ALA A 154 1.30 12.77 -5.94
CA ALA A 154 0.86 13.21 -4.62
C ALA A 154 0.53 14.71 -4.58
N LEU A 155 1.31 15.54 -5.29
CA LEU A 155 1.05 16.99 -5.38
C LEU A 155 -0.16 17.31 -6.26
N ARG A 156 -0.33 16.59 -7.37
CA ARG A 156 -1.45 16.80 -8.31
C ARG A 156 -2.79 16.33 -7.73
N PHE A 157 -2.77 15.26 -6.95
CA PHE A 157 -3.96 14.66 -6.34
C PHE A 157 -3.81 14.58 -4.82
N PRO A 158 -3.90 15.71 -4.10
CA PRO A 158 -3.66 15.74 -2.64
C PRO A 158 -4.65 14.89 -1.84
N GLY A 159 -5.80 14.53 -2.40
CA GLY A 159 -6.74 13.58 -1.80
C GLY A 159 -6.17 12.17 -1.63
N VAL A 160 -5.25 11.74 -2.50
CA VAL A 160 -4.64 10.41 -2.41
C VAL A 160 -3.78 10.25 -1.16
N PRO A 161 -2.76 11.10 -0.91
CA PRO A 161 -1.98 11.00 0.31
C PRO A 161 -2.82 11.19 1.58
N LEU A 162 -3.85 12.03 1.55
CA LEU A 162 -4.75 12.21 2.70
C LEU A 162 -5.52 10.94 3.02
N LEU A 163 -6.10 10.27 2.02
CA LEU A 163 -6.82 9.01 2.22
C LEU A 163 -5.90 7.88 2.65
N LEU A 164 -4.69 7.79 2.10
CA LEU A 164 -3.69 6.81 2.54
C LEU A 164 -3.25 7.08 3.98
N ALA A 165 -3.02 8.34 4.34
CA ALA A 165 -2.68 8.73 5.72
C ALA A 165 -3.84 8.39 6.68
N ALA A 166 -5.08 8.71 6.31
CA ALA A 166 -6.27 8.38 7.11
C ALA A 166 -6.42 6.88 7.30
N THR A 167 -6.26 6.08 6.23
CA THR A 167 -6.30 4.61 6.30
C THR A 167 -5.20 4.06 7.19
N THR A 168 -3.97 4.57 7.04
CA THR A 168 -2.83 4.16 7.86
C THR A 168 -3.06 4.49 9.34
N THR A 169 -3.54 5.70 9.64
CA THR A 169 -3.85 6.15 11.01
C THR A 169 -4.97 5.31 11.62
N LEU A 170 -6.03 5.02 10.86
CA LEU A 170 -7.14 4.19 11.32
C LEU A 170 -6.67 2.78 11.67
N VAL A 171 -5.93 2.12 10.77
CA VAL A 171 -5.41 0.77 11.03
C VAL A 171 -4.43 0.77 12.19
N ALA A 172 -3.55 1.77 12.29
CA ALA A 172 -2.63 1.91 13.42
C ALA A 172 -3.37 2.10 14.75
N ALA A 173 -4.41 2.94 14.80
CA ALA A 173 -5.21 3.18 15.98
C ALA A 173 -5.96 1.90 16.43
N VAL A 174 -6.59 1.18 15.50
CA VAL A 174 -7.27 -0.10 15.79
C VAL A 174 -6.27 -1.14 16.29
N THR A 175 -5.09 -1.21 15.66
CA THR A 175 -4.02 -2.14 16.07
C THR A 175 -3.46 -1.80 17.45
N ALA A 176 -3.31 -0.51 17.77
CA ALA A 176 -2.85 -0.05 19.09
C ALA A 176 -3.87 -0.39 20.18
N TRP A 177 -5.16 -0.33 19.86
CA TRP A 177 -6.23 -0.70 20.79
C TRP A 177 -6.35 -2.23 20.97
N LEU A 178 -6.08 -3.00 19.90
CA LEU A 178 -6.15 -4.46 19.85
C LEU A 178 -4.81 -5.02 19.33
N PRO A 179 -3.74 -5.07 20.16
CA PRO A 179 -2.39 -5.42 19.69
C PRO A 179 -2.29 -6.85 19.13
N GLY A 180 -3.20 -7.74 19.51
CA GLY A 180 -3.31 -9.10 18.94
C GLY A 180 -3.66 -9.13 17.45
N LEU A 181 -4.14 -8.03 16.87
CA LEU A 181 -4.41 -7.93 15.43
C LEU A 181 -3.13 -7.79 14.60
N LEU A 182 -2.03 -7.28 15.19
CA LEU A 182 -0.77 -7.08 14.46
C LEU A 182 -0.25 -8.38 13.81
N PRO A 183 -0.06 -9.49 14.55
CA PRO A 183 0.41 -10.72 13.95
C PRO A 183 -0.63 -11.42 13.07
N THR A 184 -1.92 -11.11 13.22
CA THR A 184 -2.99 -11.83 12.54
C THR A 184 -3.39 -11.20 11.21
N VAL A 185 -3.75 -9.90 11.19
CA VAL A 185 -4.37 -9.28 10.01
C VAL A 185 -3.97 -7.83 9.72
N SER A 186 -3.40 -7.08 10.69
CA SER A 186 -3.24 -5.63 10.58
C SER A 186 -2.44 -5.19 9.36
N ILE A 187 -1.25 -5.74 9.16
CA ILE A 187 -0.38 -5.36 8.03
C ILE A 187 -1.01 -5.76 6.70
N GLY A 188 -1.62 -6.95 6.65
CA GLY A 188 -2.30 -7.45 5.45
C GLY A 188 -3.50 -6.57 5.07
N VAL A 189 -4.38 -6.20 6.02
CA VAL A 189 -5.50 -5.28 5.80
C VAL A 189 -4.99 -3.92 5.33
N TRP A 190 -4.01 -3.37 6.03
CA TRP A 190 -3.42 -2.09 5.67
C TRP A 190 -2.91 -2.07 4.23
N LEU A 191 -2.07 -3.05 3.85
CA LEU A 191 -1.52 -3.13 2.50
C LEU A 191 -2.59 -3.38 1.44
N TYR A 192 -3.57 -4.23 1.73
CA TYR A 192 -4.68 -4.49 0.81
C TYR A 192 -5.51 -3.23 0.55
N LEU A 193 -5.92 -2.52 1.61
CA LEU A 193 -6.70 -1.28 1.49
C LEU A 193 -5.92 -0.17 0.79
N CYS A 194 -4.65 0.03 1.15
CA CYS A 194 -3.81 1.04 0.50
C CYS A 194 -3.60 0.72 -0.99
N THR A 195 -3.39 -0.56 -1.34
CA THR A 195 -3.28 -0.97 -2.74
C THR A 195 -4.59 -0.75 -3.49
N ALA A 196 -5.73 -1.10 -2.91
CA ALA A 196 -7.05 -0.90 -3.54
C ALA A 196 -7.34 0.59 -3.78
N LEU A 197 -7.03 1.45 -2.81
CA LEU A 197 -7.14 2.90 -2.95
C LEU A 197 -6.24 3.42 -4.08
N CYS A 198 -4.96 3.08 -4.10
CA CYS A 198 -4.06 3.51 -5.16
C CYS A 198 -4.55 3.07 -6.55
N LEU A 199 -4.98 1.82 -6.70
CA LEU A 199 -5.49 1.31 -7.97
C LEU A 199 -6.74 2.05 -8.46
N SER A 200 -7.64 2.42 -7.56
CA SER A 200 -8.85 3.20 -7.93
C SER A 200 -8.49 4.57 -8.47
N PHE A 201 -7.48 5.24 -7.90
CA PHE A 201 -7.00 6.53 -8.37
C PHE A 201 -6.21 6.40 -9.68
N PHE A 202 -5.38 5.38 -9.84
CA PHE A 202 -4.66 5.14 -11.08
C PHE A 202 -5.65 4.90 -12.24
N ALA A 203 -6.65 4.07 -12.04
CA ALA A 203 -7.69 3.82 -13.02
C ALA A 203 -8.52 5.08 -13.35
N ALA A 204 -8.69 6.00 -12.40
CA ALA A 204 -9.34 7.29 -12.66
C ALA A 204 -8.44 8.22 -13.49
N ASN A 205 -7.15 8.26 -13.17
CA ASN A 205 -6.16 9.05 -13.91
C ASN A 205 -5.99 8.54 -15.35
N ASP A 206 -5.87 7.23 -15.53
CA ASP A 206 -5.68 6.61 -16.86
C ASP A 206 -6.89 6.93 -17.78
N ARG A 207 -8.11 6.88 -17.25
CA ARG A 207 -9.32 7.30 -17.98
C ARG A 207 -9.31 8.76 -18.36
N GLN A 208 -8.78 9.66 -17.52
CA GLN A 208 -8.66 11.09 -17.85
C GLN A 208 -7.65 11.34 -18.97
N VAL A 209 -6.51 10.63 -18.94
CA VAL A 209 -5.48 10.71 -19.99
C VAL A 209 -6.01 10.18 -21.33
N GLU A 210 -6.78 9.09 -21.32
CA GLU A 210 -7.42 8.54 -22.53
C GLU A 210 -8.49 9.50 -23.10
N ALA A 211 -9.21 10.22 -22.25
CA ALA A 211 -10.25 11.16 -22.66
C ALA A 211 -9.69 12.49 -23.20
N ASP A 212 -8.47 12.88 -22.82
CA ASP A 212 -7.78 14.09 -23.29
C ASP A 212 -6.36 13.78 -23.77
N PRO A 213 -6.19 13.26 -25.02
CA PRO A 213 -4.89 12.95 -25.60
C PRO A 213 -3.97 14.17 -25.77
N SER A 214 -4.51 15.39 -25.73
CA SER A 214 -3.75 16.63 -25.89
C SER A 214 -2.93 16.98 -24.64
N SER A 215 -3.24 16.39 -23.48
CA SER A 215 -2.52 16.63 -22.21
C SER A 215 -1.20 15.87 -22.10
N THR A 216 -0.85 15.03 -23.08
CA THR A 216 0.35 14.15 -23.05
C THR A 216 1.60 14.80 -23.67
N THR A 217 1.50 16.05 -24.14
CA THR A 217 2.62 16.80 -24.75
C THR A 217 3.19 17.84 -23.79
N VAL A 218 3.85 17.39 -22.71
CA VAL A 218 4.82 18.21 -21.97
C VAL A 218 5.98 17.33 -21.50
#